data_51c670944e2c76510720456c4730eb6a
#
_entry.id   51c670944e2c76510720456c4730eb6a
#
_cell.length_a   1.000
_cell.length_b   1.000
_cell.length_c   1.000
_cell.angle_alpha   90.00
_cell.angle_beta   90.00
_cell.angle_gamma   90.00
#
_symmetry.space_group_name_H-M   'P 1'
#
loop_
_entity.id
_entity.type
_entity.pdbx_description
1 polymer ?
#
loop_
_entity_poly.entity_id
_entity_poly.type
_entity_poly.pdbx_seq_one_letter_code
_entity_poly.pdbx_strand_id
1 'polypeptide(L)'
;MAGIQVGNDIRQTINLFGEEDKALGQTLSVLSRPVQRKTLPQGLDQDLTQLEKEIDRLTEHVRQKTETVSRKSQELYSGKPKVERTKEITGVSIQKYSKETDETGKNSHLEVEGGVLGNQFSVQFDVEIPEEENSVAIRNLNLLVEDGILKKLHDPLLQLSDNNALGSFFSLMEQFSRWNIYRQETFHHFTEKYPDIVSTDTDEETVLLLQNPQISDSLTLCVMWSFTIDPLCRFHPDLRLKVIVHKQLLEADQENVIKEAPQMFQKMVDLYGIERGIDAMVQLMSGG
;
A
#
# COMPACT_ATOMS: atom_id res chain seq x y z
N MET A 1 27.24 7.59 -25.36
CA MET A 1 26.52 8.60 -24.59
C MET A 1 25.04 8.46 -24.91
N ALA A 2 24.35 7.56 -24.24
CA ALA A 2 22.91 7.42 -24.35
C ALA A 2 22.33 7.81 -22.99
N GLY A 3 21.99 9.08 -22.87
CA GLY A 3 21.33 9.64 -21.68
C GLY A 3 19.83 9.47 -21.82
N ILE A 4 19.31 8.42 -21.23
CA ILE A 4 18.24 8.43 -20.25
C ILE A 4 17.00 9.23 -20.63
N GLN A 5 16.03 8.53 -21.16
CA GLN A 5 14.64 8.99 -21.29
C GLN A 5 13.66 8.23 -20.37
N VAL A 6 14.18 7.55 -19.33
CA VAL A 6 13.38 6.98 -18.22
C VAL A 6 12.72 8.10 -17.37
N GLY A 7 13.08 9.36 -17.63
CA GLY A 7 12.58 10.50 -16.87
C GLY A 7 11.14 10.93 -17.14
N ASN A 8 10.48 10.45 -18.19
CA ASN A 8 9.13 10.91 -18.53
C ASN A 8 8.04 10.01 -17.92
N ASP A 9 8.26 8.70 -17.83
CA ASP A 9 7.28 7.80 -17.17
C ASP A 9 7.25 7.98 -15.66
N ILE A 10 8.42 8.29 -15.06
CA ILE A 10 8.47 8.73 -13.65
C ILE A 10 7.74 10.07 -13.46
N ARG A 11 7.70 10.94 -14.48
CA ARG A 11 6.90 12.17 -14.43
C ARG A 11 5.40 11.92 -14.47
N GLN A 12 4.92 10.84 -15.09
CA GLN A 12 3.50 10.47 -15.01
C GLN A 12 3.12 9.93 -13.64
N THR A 13 3.99 9.14 -13.01
CA THR A 13 3.77 8.67 -11.62
C THR A 13 3.87 9.84 -10.61
N ILE A 14 4.75 10.80 -10.85
CA ILE A 14 4.86 12.04 -10.05
C ILE A 14 3.68 12.99 -10.35
N ASN A 15 3.10 12.98 -11.56
CA ASN A 15 1.92 13.78 -11.89
C ASN A 15 0.63 13.28 -11.24
N LEU A 16 0.54 12.03 -10.78
CA LEU A 16 -0.58 11.57 -9.94
C LEU A 16 -0.61 12.31 -8.59
N PHE A 17 0.56 12.63 -8.03
CA PHE A 17 0.65 13.53 -6.86
C PHE A 17 0.46 15.02 -7.21
N GLY A 18 0.71 15.42 -8.47
CA GLY A 18 0.52 16.79 -8.95
C GLY A 18 -0.95 17.15 -9.26
N GLU A 19 -1.84 16.18 -9.41
CA GLU A 19 -3.28 16.46 -9.58
C GLU A 19 -3.98 16.78 -8.27
N GLU A 20 -3.53 16.21 -7.15
CA GLU A 20 -4.00 16.62 -5.82
C GLU A 20 -3.60 18.07 -5.50
N ASP A 21 -2.40 18.49 -5.86
CA ASP A 21 -1.97 19.89 -5.71
C ASP A 21 -2.75 20.87 -6.62
N LYS A 22 -3.16 20.42 -7.82
CA LYS A 22 -4.05 21.21 -8.69
C LYS A 22 -5.47 21.29 -8.16
N ALA A 23 -5.98 20.20 -7.56
CA ALA A 23 -7.27 20.19 -6.90
C ALA A 23 -7.29 21.11 -5.66
N LEU A 24 -6.22 21.10 -4.86
CA LEU A 24 -6.01 22.03 -3.75
C LEU A 24 -5.91 23.49 -4.24
N GLY A 25 -5.17 23.74 -5.31
CA GLY A 25 -5.05 25.07 -5.92
C GLY A 25 -6.38 25.59 -6.49
N GLN A 26 -7.20 24.72 -7.07
CA GLN A 26 -8.54 25.09 -7.56
C GLN A 26 -9.51 25.33 -6.40
N THR A 27 -9.45 24.55 -5.33
CA THR A 27 -10.27 24.75 -4.12
C THR A 27 -9.93 26.07 -3.43
N LEU A 28 -8.66 26.43 -3.35
CA LEU A 28 -8.20 27.72 -2.81
C LEU A 28 -8.61 28.89 -3.71
N SER A 29 -8.64 28.72 -5.04
CA SER A 29 -9.07 29.78 -5.97
C SER A 29 -10.58 30.07 -5.91
N VAL A 30 -11.40 29.07 -5.57
CA VAL A 30 -12.85 29.24 -5.34
C VAL A 30 -13.11 30.01 -4.05
N LEU A 31 -12.27 29.82 -3.01
CA LEU A 31 -12.36 30.55 -1.75
C LEU A 31 -11.91 32.01 -1.88
N SER A 32 -11.16 32.36 -2.92
CA SER A 32 -10.61 33.71 -3.15
C SER A 32 -11.55 34.63 -3.96
N ARG A 33 -12.76 34.21 -4.31
CA ARG A 33 -13.73 35.10 -4.97
C ARG A 33 -14.26 36.14 -3.99
N PRO A 34 -14.20 37.45 -4.31
CA PRO A 34 -14.74 38.48 -3.43
C PRO A 34 -16.26 38.30 -3.31
N VAL A 35 -16.69 37.88 -2.13
CA VAL A 35 -18.10 37.83 -1.77
C VAL A 35 -18.61 39.29 -1.69
N GLN A 36 -19.61 39.66 -2.52
CA GLN A 36 -20.29 40.93 -2.39
C GLN A 36 -20.93 41.01 -1.01
N ARG A 37 -20.39 41.85 -0.14
CA ARG A 37 -20.84 42.06 1.22
C ARG A 37 -22.24 42.69 1.23
N LYS A 38 -23.27 41.90 1.55
CA LYS A 38 -24.49 42.45 2.11
C LYS A 38 -24.19 42.85 3.55
N THR A 39 -24.58 44.02 3.97
CA THR A 39 -24.39 44.59 5.33
C THR A 39 -24.79 43.60 6.41
N LEU A 40 -23.79 43.00 7.07
CA LEU A 40 -23.95 42.09 8.19
C LEU A 40 -23.95 42.86 9.53
N PRO A 41 -24.53 42.29 10.61
CA PRO A 41 -24.48 42.90 11.95
C PRO A 41 -23.04 43.16 12.40
N GLN A 42 -22.77 44.30 13.03
CA GLN A 42 -21.41 44.80 13.36
C GLN A 42 -20.49 43.84 14.15
N GLY A 43 -21.04 42.82 14.82
CA GLY A 43 -20.24 41.78 15.53
C GLY A 43 -19.64 40.69 14.61
N LEU A 44 -20.36 40.31 13.57
CA LEU A 44 -19.93 39.25 12.62
C LEU A 44 -18.76 39.70 11.71
N ASP A 45 -18.66 41.00 11.45
CA ASP A 45 -17.61 41.56 10.55
C ASP A 45 -16.22 41.52 11.23
N GLN A 46 -16.18 41.62 12.56
CA GLN A 46 -14.92 41.45 13.32
C GLN A 46 -14.46 39.99 13.36
N ASP A 47 -15.39 39.06 13.56
CA ASP A 47 -15.09 37.61 13.58
C ASP A 47 -14.64 37.12 12.20
N LEU A 48 -15.25 37.59 11.11
CA LEU A 48 -14.84 37.28 9.73
C LEU A 48 -13.43 37.82 9.43
N THR A 49 -13.12 39.04 9.83
CA THR A 49 -11.79 39.65 9.64
C THR A 49 -10.72 38.90 10.46
N GLN A 50 -11.09 38.35 11.61
CA GLN A 50 -10.17 37.56 12.44
C GLN A 50 -9.93 36.16 11.85
N LEU A 51 -10.99 35.55 11.29
CA LEU A 51 -10.87 34.27 10.56
C LEU A 51 -10.05 34.40 9.28
N GLU A 52 -10.26 35.47 8.51
CA GLU A 52 -9.44 35.74 7.30
C GLU A 52 -7.95 35.85 7.66
N LYS A 53 -7.60 36.58 8.72
CA LYS A 53 -6.21 36.69 9.21
C LYS A 53 -5.62 35.35 9.66
N GLU A 54 -6.43 34.51 10.29
CA GLU A 54 -5.96 33.19 10.74
C GLU A 54 -5.79 32.23 9.55
N ILE A 55 -6.65 32.29 8.54
CA ILE A 55 -6.50 31.55 7.28
C ILE A 55 -5.21 31.97 6.57
N ASP A 56 -4.94 33.26 6.44
CA ASP A 56 -3.73 33.77 5.82
C ASP A 56 -2.47 33.30 6.59
N ARG A 57 -2.52 33.35 7.92
CA ARG A 57 -1.43 32.87 8.79
C ARG A 57 -1.18 31.36 8.62
N LEU A 58 -2.23 30.57 8.59
CA LEU A 58 -2.13 29.13 8.41
C LEU A 58 -1.64 28.77 7.00
N THR A 59 -2.10 29.48 5.99
CA THR A 59 -1.68 29.29 4.60
C THR A 59 -0.18 29.57 4.46
N GLU A 60 0.31 30.68 5.03
CA GLU A 60 1.73 31.01 5.01
C GLU A 60 2.56 29.98 5.79
N HIS A 61 2.05 29.48 6.93
CA HIS A 61 2.73 28.45 7.72
C HIS A 61 2.84 27.11 6.95
N VAL A 62 1.77 26.70 6.25
CA VAL A 62 1.78 25.51 5.39
C VAL A 62 2.78 25.70 4.25
N ARG A 63 2.81 26.87 3.58
CA ARG A 63 3.77 27.17 2.52
C ARG A 63 5.21 27.04 3.02
N GLN A 64 5.54 27.64 4.14
CA GLN A 64 6.89 27.58 4.72
C GLN A 64 7.30 26.17 5.13
N LYS A 65 6.38 25.37 5.68
CA LYS A 65 6.65 23.95 5.99
C LYS A 65 6.89 23.15 4.72
N THR A 66 6.08 23.35 3.67
CA THR A 66 6.24 22.65 2.39
C THR A 66 7.58 22.97 1.73
N GLU A 67 7.99 24.26 1.73
CA GLU A 67 9.30 24.67 1.22
C GLU A 67 10.45 24.07 2.05
N THR A 68 10.30 24.01 3.37
CA THR A 68 11.30 23.41 4.27
C THR A 68 11.44 21.91 4.03
N VAL A 69 10.33 21.19 3.86
CA VAL A 69 10.32 19.75 3.53
C VAL A 69 10.95 19.52 2.17
N SER A 70 10.59 20.31 1.16
CA SER A 70 11.14 20.20 -0.19
C SER A 70 12.65 20.45 -0.19
N ARG A 71 13.13 21.48 0.52
CA ARG A 71 14.56 21.76 0.63
C ARG A 71 15.32 20.64 1.37
N LYS A 72 14.81 20.17 2.50
CA LYS A 72 15.43 19.05 3.25
C LYS A 72 15.45 17.78 2.42
N SER A 73 14.39 17.49 1.66
CA SER A 73 14.36 16.36 0.73
C SER A 73 15.43 16.52 -0.35
N GLN A 74 15.57 17.72 -0.93
CA GLN A 74 16.60 18.00 -1.92
C GLN A 74 18.04 17.87 -1.35
N GLU A 75 18.28 18.35 -0.14
CA GLU A 75 19.58 18.22 0.56
C GLU A 75 19.89 16.74 0.87
N LEU A 76 18.92 15.98 1.38
CA LEU A 76 19.08 14.56 1.71
C LEU A 76 19.44 13.70 0.48
N TYR A 77 18.90 14.04 -0.67
CA TYR A 77 19.05 13.23 -1.88
C TYR A 77 20.04 13.81 -2.92
N SER A 78 20.58 15.00 -2.70
CA SER A 78 21.44 15.69 -3.69
C SER A 78 22.72 14.94 -4.05
N GLY A 79 23.23 14.08 -3.18
CA GLY A 79 24.46 13.31 -3.39
C GLY A 79 24.27 11.90 -3.94
N LYS A 80 23.03 11.37 -4.05
CA LYS A 80 22.80 9.99 -4.44
C LYS A 80 22.48 9.85 -5.94
N PRO A 81 22.91 8.77 -6.61
CA PRO A 81 22.51 8.45 -7.98
C PRO A 81 20.97 8.37 -8.08
N LYS A 82 20.40 8.73 -9.25
CA LYS A 82 18.95 8.67 -9.47
C LYS A 82 18.33 7.30 -9.18
N VAL A 83 19.04 6.23 -9.51
CA VAL A 83 18.62 4.84 -9.30
C VAL A 83 18.47 4.52 -7.81
N GLU A 84 19.44 4.94 -6.97
CA GLU A 84 19.37 4.73 -5.52
C GLU A 84 18.23 5.54 -4.88
N ARG A 85 17.99 6.77 -5.34
CA ARG A 85 16.84 7.57 -4.89
C ARG A 85 15.51 6.92 -5.23
N THR A 86 15.38 6.39 -6.43
CA THR A 86 14.18 5.66 -6.83
C THR A 86 13.94 4.47 -5.92
N LYS A 87 14.98 3.68 -5.64
CA LYS A 87 14.92 2.54 -4.71
C LYS A 87 14.45 2.95 -3.32
N GLU A 88 14.98 4.04 -2.77
CA GLU A 88 14.61 4.52 -1.43
C GLU A 88 13.17 5.01 -1.34
N ILE A 89 12.65 5.62 -2.42
CA ILE A 89 11.28 6.16 -2.45
C ILE A 89 10.26 5.07 -2.77
N THR A 90 10.53 4.25 -3.80
CA THR A 90 9.57 3.28 -4.34
C THR A 90 9.79 1.86 -3.85
N GLY A 91 10.92 1.56 -3.20
CA GLY A 91 11.33 0.20 -2.87
C GLY A 91 11.75 -0.63 -4.08
N VAL A 92 11.71 -0.07 -5.32
CA VAL A 92 12.06 -0.76 -6.55
C VAL A 92 13.57 -0.68 -6.79
N SER A 93 14.22 -1.83 -6.96
CA SER A 93 15.63 -1.93 -7.34
C SER A 93 15.77 -2.61 -8.70
N ILE A 94 16.47 -1.98 -9.63
CA ILE A 94 16.80 -2.56 -10.92
C ILE A 94 18.19 -3.17 -10.81
N GLN A 95 18.32 -4.45 -11.18
CA GLN A 95 19.55 -5.23 -11.10
C GLN A 95 20.18 -5.40 -12.48
N LYS A 96 19.35 -5.69 -13.49
CA LYS A 96 19.77 -5.81 -14.88
C LYS A 96 18.84 -5.04 -15.80
N TYR A 97 19.40 -4.57 -16.89
CA TYR A 97 18.66 -3.85 -17.92
C TYR A 97 19.31 -4.16 -19.27
N SER A 98 18.50 -4.61 -20.23
CA SER A 98 18.90 -4.71 -21.63
C SER A 98 17.94 -3.90 -22.49
N LYS A 99 18.46 -3.37 -23.59
CA LYS A 99 17.69 -2.63 -24.58
C LYS A 99 18.21 -2.97 -25.97
N GLU A 100 17.33 -3.49 -26.80
CA GLU A 100 17.55 -3.69 -28.22
C GLU A 100 16.66 -2.72 -29.00
N THR A 101 17.25 -1.96 -29.93
CA THR A 101 16.53 -0.96 -30.70
C THR A 101 16.57 -1.37 -32.17
N ASP A 102 15.46 -1.24 -32.88
CA ASP A 102 15.38 -1.53 -34.32
C ASP A 102 16.23 -0.54 -35.15
N GLU A 103 16.43 -0.85 -36.44
CA GLU A 103 17.22 -0.04 -37.34
C GLU A 103 16.63 1.38 -37.54
N THR A 104 15.34 1.54 -37.31
CA THR A 104 14.63 2.84 -37.44
C THR A 104 14.76 3.69 -36.19
N GLY A 105 15.17 3.13 -35.05
CA GLY A 105 15.22 3.82 -33.77
C GLY A 105 13.86 4.08 -33.11
N LYS A 106 12.76 3.61 -33.72
CA LYS A 106 11.38 3.89 -33.26
C LYS A 106 10.86 2.86 -32.28
N ASN A 107 11.26 1.59 -32.46
CA ASN A 107 10.87 0.51 -31.57
C ASN A 107 12.07 0.02 -30.78
N SER A 108 11.85 -0.25 -29.51
CA SER A 108 12.88 -0.80 -28.64
C SER A 108 12.29 -1.92 -27.80
N HIS A 109 12.93 -3.09 -27.80
CA HIS A 109 12.65 -4.16 -26.87
C HIS A 109 13.46 -3.94 -25.60
N LEU A 110 12.79 -4.00 -24.44
CA LEU A 110 13.42 -3.81 -23.15
C LEU A 110 13.18 -5.04 -22.27
N GLU A 111 14.24 -5.43 -21.57
CA GLU A 111 14.19 -6.43 -20.53
C GLU A 111 14.78 -5.84 -19.24
N VAL A 112 14.02 -5.93 -18.14
CA VAL A 112 14.38 -5.36 -16.84
C VAL A 112 14.22 -6.42 -15.78
N GLU A 113 15.31 -6.75 -15.08
CA GLU A 113 15.27 -7.59 -13.88
C GLU A 113 15.53 -6.75 -12.65
N GLY A 114 14.80 -7.07 -11.58
CA GLY A 114 14.94 -6.30 -10.35
C GLY A 114 14.13 -6.88 -9.19
N GLY A 115 13.90 -6.05 -8.17
CA GLY A 115 13.11 -6.43 -7.02
C GLY A 115 12.30 -5.26 -6.46
N VAL A 116 11.19 -5.58 -5.83
CA VAL A 116 10.35 -4.64 -5.08
C VAL A 116 10.29 -5.11 -3.63
N LEU A 117 10.94 -4.36 -2.74
CA LEU A 117 10.99 -4.68 -1.30
C LEU A 117 11.39 -6.15 -1.01
N GLY A 118 12.35 -6.67 -1.79
CA GLY A 118 12.87 -8.04 -1.64
C GLY A 118 12.26 -9.07 -2.60
N ASN A 119 11.07 -8.85 -3.12
CA ASN A 119 10.42 -9.74 -4.09
C ASN A 119 10.98 -9.52 -5.51
N GLN A 120 11.47 -10.58 -6.16
CA GLN A 120 12.11 -10.47 -7.47
C GLN A 120 11.10 -10.44 -8.62
N PHE A 121 11.47 -9.75 -9.69
CA PHE A 121 10.70 -9.71 -10.93
C PHE A 121 11.63 -9.67 -12.16
N SER A 122 11.09 -10.12 -13.29
CA SER A 122 11.61 -9.84 -14.64
C SER A 122 10.47 -9.35 -15.51
N VAL A 123 10.69 -8.26 -16.22
CA VAL A 123 9.69 -7.62 -17.08
C VAL A 123 10.28 -7.41 -18.46
N GLN A 124 9.56 -7.85 -19.48
CA GLN A 124 9.92 -7.66 -20.89
C GLN A 124 8.79 -6.88 -21.57
N PHE A 125 9.14 -5.88 -22.36
CA PHE A 125 8.15 -5.07 -23.09
C PHE A 125 8.77 -4.33 -24.26
N ASP A 126 7.92 -3.97 -25.21
CA ASP A 126 8.28 -3.14 -26.34
C ASP A 126 7.87 -1.70 -26.10
N VAL A 127 8.74 -0.77 -26.48
CA VAL A 127 8.50 0.66 -26.46
C VAL A 127 8.41 1.17 -27.88
N GLU A 128 7.27 1.73 -28.25
CA GLU A 128 7.03 2.37 -29.53
C GLU A 128 6.94 3.90 -29.34
N ILE A 129 7.69 4.64 -30.17
CA ILE A 129 7.64 6.10 -30.18
C ILE A 129 6.95 6.54 -31.48
N PRO A 130 5.65 6.88 -31.43
CA PRO A 130 4.90 7.36 -32.60
C PRO A 130 5.47 8.69 -33.14
N GLU A 131 5.40 8.88 -34.46
CA GLU A 131 5.96 10.10 -35.11
C GLU A 131 5.20 11.38 -34.76
N GLU A 132 3.90 11.26 -34.53
CA GLU A 132 2.99 12.43 -34.41
C GLU A 132 2.65 12.78 -32.95
N GLU A 133 3.00 11.94 -31.97
CA GLU A 133 2.68 12.15 -30.57
C GLU A 133 3.95 12.12 -29.71
N ASN A 134 4.08 13.05 -28.77
CA ASN A 134 5.10 12.99 -27.71
C ASN A 134 4.77 11.90 -26.64
N SER A 135 3.97 10.90 -27.02
CA SER A 135 3.56 9.78 -26.17
C SER A 135 4.41 8.56 -26.46
N VAL A 136 4.76 7.83 -25.42
CA VAL A 136 5.46 6.54 -25.49
C VAL A 136 4.43 5.45 -25.25
N ALA A 137 4.28 4.50 -26.18
CA ALA A 137 3.40 3.36 -26.04
C ALA A 137 4.18 2.13 -25.57
N ILE A 138 3.67 1.44 -24.57
CA ILE A 138 4.16 0.14 -24.11
C ILE A 138 3.31 -0.95 -24.78
N ARG A 139 3.98 -1.98 -25.32
CA ARG A 139 3.35 -3.12 -25.97
C ARG A 139 4.03 -4.43 -25.53
N ASN A 140 3.33 -5.53 -25.73
CA ASN A 140 3.87 -6.87 -25.51
C ASN A 140 4.46 -7.05 -24.10
N LEU A 141 3.78 -6.50 -23.09
CA LEU A 141 4.22 -6.59 -21.71
C LEU A 141 4.14 -8.03 -21.21
N ASN A 142 5.27 -8.59 -20.83
CA ASN A 142 5.40 -9.90 -20.22
C ASN A 142 5.95 -9.75 -18.80
N LEU A 143 5.25 -10.30 -17.81
CA LEU A 143 5.53 -10.16 -16.39
C LEU A 143 5.91 -11.52 -15.81
N LEU A 144 7.12 -11.62 -15.26
CA LEU A 144 7.61 -12.81 -14.58
C LEU A 144 7.93 -12.46 -13.13
N VAL A 145 7.40 -13.21 -12.20
CA VAL A 145 7.61 -13.09 -10.76
C VAL A 145 7.87 -14.46 -10.15
N GLU A 146 8.34 -14.48 -8.91
CA GLU A 146 8.54 -15.73 -8.18
C GLU A 146 7.25 -16.56 -8.06
N ASP A 147 7.37 -17.89 -8.06
CA ASP A 147 6.23 -18.82 -8.02
C ASP A 147 5.27 -18.55 -6.85
N GLY A 148 5.81 -18.18 -5.68
CA GLY A 148 5.02 -17.86 -4.51
C GLY A 148 4.12 -16.62 -4.69
N ILE A 149 4.60 -15.64 -5.44
CA ILE A 149 3.86 -14.43 -5.81
C ILE A 149 2.88 -14.74 -6.94
N LEU A 150 3.34 -15.46 -7.96
CA LEU A 150 2.52 -15.85 -9.10
C LEU A 150 1.25 -16.59 -8.67
N LYS A 151 1.36 -17.53 -7.74
CA LYS A 151 0.20 -18.26 -7.19
C LYS A 151 -0.84 -17.35 -6.55
N LYS A 152 -0.41 -16.23 -5.95
CA LYS A 152 -1.30 -15.30 -5.23
C LYS A 152 -1.83 -14.18 -6.13
N LEU A 153 -1.08 -13.80 -7.18
CA LEU A 153 -1.36 -12.65 -8.05
C LEU A 153 -1.61 -13.03 -9.52
N HIS A 154 -1.83 -14.31 -9.83
CA HIS A 154 -1.94 -14.82 -11.20
C HIS A 154 -2.90 -13.99 -12.06
N ASP A 155 -4.16 -13.88 -11.66
CA ASP A 155 -5.20 -13.22 -12.45
C ASP A 155 -4.96 -11.70 -12.61
N PRO A 156 -4.61 -10.94 -11.55
CA PRO A 156 -4.18 -9.56 -11.69
C PRO A 156 -2.98 -9.38 -12.63
N LEU A 157 -1.95 -10.22 -12.54
CA LEU A 157 -0.77 -10.12 -13.39
C LEU A 157 -1.09 -10.36 -14.88
N LEU A 158 -1.94 -11.35 -15.19
CA LEU A 158 -2.43 -11.56 -16.55
C LEU A 158 -3.17 -10.34 -17.07
N GLN A 159 -4.07 -9.78 -16.28
CA GLN A 159 -4.84 -8.59 -16.65
C GLN A 159 -3.96 -7.37 -16.91
N LEU A 160 -2.90 -7.18 -16.10
CA LEU A 160 -1.94 -6.10 -16.29
C LEU A 160 -1.07 -6.31 -17.54
N SER A 161 -0.66 -7.55 -17.83
CA SER A 161 0.06 -7.92 -19.04
C SER A 161 -0.77 -7.63 -20.28
N ASP A 162 -2.02 -8.09 -20.33
CA ASP A 162 -2.95 -7.88 -21.46
C ASP A 162 -3.21 -6.40 -21.74
N ASN A 163 -3.26 -5.58 -20.69
CA ASN A 163 -3.49 -4.14 -20.79
C ASN A 163 -2.19 -3.31 -20.94
N ASN A 164 -1.02 -3.95 -21.01
CA ASN A 164 0.29 -3.28 -21.05
C ASN A 164 0.50 -2.27 -19.90
N ALA A 165 -0.04 -2.56 -18.72
CA ALA A 165 -0.14 -1.65 -17.58
C ALA A 165 1.09 -1.75 -16.66
N LEU A 166 2.29 -1.40 -17.16
CA LEU A 166 3.56 -1.50 -16.43
C LEU A 166 3.58 -0.71 -15.11
N GLY A 167 3.01 0.50 -15.10
CA GLY A 167 2.94 1.32 -13.89
C GLY A 167 2.11 0.67 -12.79
N SER A 168 0.96 0.09 -13.18
CA SER A 168 0.09 -0.65 -12.26
C SER A 168 0.73 -1.93 -11.74
N PHE A 169 1.59 -2.58 -12.53
CA PHE A 169 2.39 -3.73 -12.07
C PHE A 169 3.28 -3.35 -10.88
N PHE A 170 4.05 -2.26 -10.98
CA PHE A 170 4.92 -1.83 -9.88
C PHE A 170 4.11 -1.43 -8.64
N SER A 171 2.99 -0.76 -8.82
CA SER A 171 2.08 -0.42 -7.72
C SER A 171 1.50 -1.67 -7.04
N LEU A 172 1.07 -2.67 -7.83
CA LEU A 172 0.59 -3.95 -7.32
C LEU A 172 1.68 -4.67 -6.50
N MET A 173 2.89 -4.78 -7.05
CA MET A 173 4.03 -5.42 -6.38
C MET A 173 4.43 -4.70 -5.09
N GLU A 174 4.43 -3.36 -5.08
CA GLU A 174 4.73 -2.58 -3.89
C GLU A 174 3.69 -2.83 -2.79
N GLN A 175 2.40 -2.74 -3.10
CA GLN A 175 1.32 -2.99 -2.15
C GLN A 175 1.39 -4.41 -1.59
N PHE A 176 1.55 -5.42 -2.46
CA PHE A 176 1.72 -6.81 -2.06
C PHE A 176 2.89 -6.98 -1.09
N SER A 177 4.06 -6.43 -1.45
CA SER A 177 5.27 -6.55 -0.64
C SER A 177 5.12 -5.88 0.72
N ARG A 178 4.56 -4.67 0.77
CA ARG A 178 4.32 -3.94 2.04
C ARG A 178 3.37 -4.70 2.97
N TRP A 179 2.25 -5.20 2.43
CA TRP A 179 1.30 -5.96 3.22
C TRP A 179 1.87 -7.31 3.70
N ASN A 180 2.70 -7.96 2.87
CA ASN A 180 3.35 -9.20 3.25
C ASN A 180 4.36 -8.98 4.38
N ILE A 181 5.18 -7.94 4.29
CA ILE A 181 6.12 -7.55 5.36
C ILE A 181 5.35 -7.23 6.64
N TYR A 182 4.32 -6.37 6.56
CA TYR A 182 3.52 -6.00 7.74
C TYR A 182 2.89 -7.22 8.43
N ARG A 183 2.34 -8.16 7.66
CA ARG A 183 1.80 -9.40 8.21
C ARG A 183 2.88 -10.22 8.91
N GLN A 184 4.05 -10.43 8.28
CA GLN A 184 5.14 -11.19 8.85
C GLN A 184 5.66 -10.55 10.14
N GLU A 185 5.85 -9.23 10.14
CA GLU A 185 6.28 -8.49 11.34
C GLU A 185 5.25 -8.58 12.46
N THR A 186 3.96 -8.48 12.13
CA THR A 186 2.89 -8.64 13.11
C THR A 186 2.88 -10.05 13.70
N PHE A 187 2.97 -11.08 12.88
CA PHE A 187 3.00 -12.47 13.35
C PHE A 187 4.23 -12.75 14.21
N HIS A 188 5.39 -12.29 13.78
CA HIS A 188 6.62 -12.41 14.56
C HIS A 188 6.51 -11.69 15.91
N HIS A 189 5.98 -10.47 15.95
CA HIS A 189 5.73 -9.74 17.19
C HIS A 189 4.87 -10.54 18.18
N PHE A 190 3.78 -11.15 17.72
CA PHE A 190 2.90 -11.91 18.60
C PHE A 190 3.50 -13.24 19.03
N THR A 191 4.25 -13.94 18.19
CA THR A 191 4.96 -15.16 18.56
C THR A 191 6.07 -14.89 19.57
N GLU A 192 6.77 -13.78 19.47
CA GLU A 192 7.78 -13.40 20.48
C GLU A 192 7.15 -12.96 21.81
N LYS A 193 6.05 -12.19 21.74
CA LYS A 193 5.39 -11.65 22.93
C LYS A 193 4.64 -12.74 23.73
N TYR A 194 4.10 -13.74 23.06
CA TYR A 194 3.27 -14.78 23.67
C TYR A 194 3.68 -16.20 23.21
N PRO A 195 4.93 -16.65 23.46
CA PRO A 195 5.47 -17.87 22.87
C PRO A 195 4.75 -19.15 23.30
N ASP A 196 4.08 -19.12 24.44
CA ASP A 196 3.35 -20.30 24.98
C ASP A 196 1.94 -20.47 24.39
N ILE A 197 1.42 -19.39 23.72
CA ILE A 197 0.04 -19.35 23.25
C ILE A 197 0.00 -19.17 21.74
N VAL A 198 0.94 -18.43 21.17
CA VAL A 198 0.94 -18.02 19.76
C VAL A 198 2.00 -18.77 18.98
N SER A 199 1.60 -19.36 17.87
CA SER A 199 2.49 -19.98 16.90
C SER A 199 2.04 -19.67 15.47
N THR A 200 2.95 -19.78 14.52
CA THR A 200 2.61 -19.71 13.09
C THR A 200 2.44 -21.12 12.54
N ASP A 201 1.54 -21.29 11.58
CA ASP A 201 1.45 -22.52 10.82
C ASP A 201 2.70 -22.67 9.93
N THR A 202 3.34 -23.84 9.96
CA THR A 202 4.54 -24.11 9.16
C THR A 202 4.23 -24.26 7.67
N ASP A 203 3.01 -24.68 7.34
CA ASP A 203 2.59 -24.92 5.95
C ASP A 203 1.88 -23.71 5.34
N GLU A 204 1.32 -22.83 6.15
CA GLU A 204 0.59 -21.65 5.72
C GLU A 204 1.10 -20.37 6.40
N GLU A 205 2.00 -19.64 5.75
CA GLU A 205 2.52 -18.33 6.20
C GLU A 205 1.43 -17.26 6.46
N THR A 206 0.17 -17.57 6.17
CA THR A 206 -0.98 -16.67 6.29
C THR A 206 -1.82 -16.92 7.53
N VAL A 207 -1.42 -17.86 8.37
CA VAL A 207 -2.19 -18.30 9.54
C VAL A 207 -1.38 -18.14 10.82
N LEU A 208 -1.98 -17.47 11.80
CA LEU A 208 -1.50 -17.38 13.17
C LEU A 208 -2.39 -18.27 14.06
N LEU A 209 -1.79 -19.20 14.76
CA LEU A 209 -2.47 -20.13 15.66
C LEU A 209 -2.40 -19.61 17.10
N LEU A 210 -3.54 -19.56 17.77
CA LEU A 210 -3.65 -19.24 19.19
C LEU A 210 -4.17 -20.45 19.93
N GLN A 211 -3.34 -21.03 20.82
CA GLN A 211 -3.67 -22.21 21.59
C GLN A 211 -3.10 -22.07 22.99
N ASN A 212 -3.91 -22.27 24.01
CA ASN A 212 -3.42 -22.31 25.38
C ASN A 212 -3.49 -23.74 25.93
N PRO A 213 -2.35 -24.42 26.06
CA PRO A 213 -2.30 -25.81 26.54
C PRO A 213 -2.75 -25.96 28.00
N GLN A 214 -2.74 -24.89 28.80
CA GLN A 214 -3.20 -24.92 30.19
C GLN A 214 -4.73 -24.89 30.29
N ILE A 215 -5.44 -24.34 29.31
CA ILE A 215 -6.89 -24.24 29.33
C ILE A 215 -7.50 -25.49 28.67
N SER A 216 -7.08 -25.81 27.47
CA SER A 216 -7.59 -26.99 26.77
C SER A 216 -6.85 -27.22 25.44
N ASP A 217 -6.41 -28.43 25.18
CA ASP A 217 -5.97 -28.85 23.83
C ASP A 217 -7.14 -28.94 22.85
N SER A 218 -8.36 -28.69 23.30
CA SER A 218 -9.59 -28.80 22.49
C SER A 218 -10.08 -27.50 21.86
N LEU A 219 -9.39 -26.41 22.11
CA LEU A 219 -9.71 -25.09 21.52
C LEU A 219 -8.48 -24.47 20.86
N THR A 220 -8.58 -24.20 19.57
CA THR A 220 -7.58 -23.44 18.80
C THR A 220 -8.28 -22.33 18.02
N LEU A 221 -7.77 -21.11 18.14
CA LEU A 221 -8.19 -19.99 17.32
C LEU A 221 -7.16 -19.78 16.19
N CYS A 222 -7.62 -19.75 14.95
CA CYS A 222 -6.78 -19.52 13.78
C CYS A 222 -7.10 -18.14 13.20
N VAL A 223 -6.17 -17.20 13.33
CA VAL A 223 -6.26 -15.90 12.64
C VAL A 223 -5.72 -16.08 11.24
N MET A 224 -6.61 -16.06 10.27
CA MET A 224 -6.30 -16.17 8.85
C MET A 224 -6.18 -14.76 8.26
N TRP A 225 -5.03 -14.43 7.68
CA TRP A 225 -4.80 -13.11 7.08
C TRP A 225 -4.49 -13.28 5.59
N SER A 226 -5.49 -13.08 4.77
CA SER A 226 -5.42 -13.07 3.31
C SER A 226 -5.61 -11.67 2.75
N PHE A 227 -5.52 -11.54 1.42
CA PHE A 227 -5.76 -10.30 0.71
C PHE A 227 -6.80 -10.54 -0.37
N THR A 228 -7.65 -9.54 -0.57
CA THR A 228 -8.48 -9.43 -1.77
C THR A 228 -7.96 -8.27 -2.61
N ILE A 229 -8.12 -8.37 -3.93
CA ILE A 229 -7.64 -7.37 -4.88
C ILE A 229 -8.85 -6.87 -5.65
N ASP A 230 -9.07 -5.57 -5.64
CA ASP A 230 -10.17 -4.96 -6.37
C ASP A 230 -9.83 -4.80 -7.89
N PRO A 231 -10.83 -4.49 -8.75
CA PRO A 231 -10.59 -4.29 -10.18
C PRO A 231 -9.64 -3.14 -10.52
N LEU A 232 -9.33 -2.27 -9.56
CA LEU A 232 -8.35 -1.19 -9.69
C LEU A 232 -6.96 -1.61 -9.18
N CYS A 233 -6.72 -2.92 -9.00
CA CYS A 233 -5.48 -3.49 -8.47
C CYS A 233 -5.09 -2.96 -7.07
N ARG A 234 -6.06 -2.60 -6.22
CA ARG A 234 -5.80 -2.22 -4.84
C ARG A 234 -5.98 -3.41 -3.91
N PHE A 235 -5.08 -3.52 -2.94
CA PHE A 235 -5.10 -4.56 -1.92
C PHE A 235 -6.01 -4.18 -0.76
N HIS A 236 -6.83 -5.14 -0.35
CA HIS A 236 -7.64 -5.04 0.86
C HIS A 236 -7.30 -6.24 1.76
N PRO A 237 -6.86 -6.00 3.00
CA PRO A 237 -6.63 -7.10 3.93
C PRO A 237 -7.97 -7.76 4.29
N ASP A 238 -7.97 -9.09 4.29
CA ASP A 238 -9.11 -9.91 4.69
C ASP A 238 -8.65 -10.78 5.87
N LEU A 239 -9.02 -10.34 7.07
CA LEU A 239 -8.72 -11.05 8.31
C LEU A 239 -9.96 -11.80 8.77
N ARG A 240 -9.79 -13.09 9.04
CA ARG A 240 -10.86 -13.95 9.53
C ARG A 240 -10.36 -14.75 10.72
N LEU A 241 -11.22 -14.94 11.71
CA LEU A 241 -10.99 -15.85 12.81
C LEU A 241 -11.74 -17.16 12.54
N LYS A 242 -11.02 -18.27 12.48
CA LYS A 242 -11.58 -19.61 12.44
C LYS A 242 -11.40 -20.23 13.83
N VAL A 243 -12.47 -20.79 14.36
CA VAL A 243 -12.44 -21.50 15.63
C VAL A 243 -12.41 -22.99 15.36
N ILE A 244 -11.42 -23.69 15.87
CA ILE A 244 -11.32 -25.13 15.86
C ILE A 244 -11.56 -25.61 17.31
N VAL A 245 -12.65 -26.33 17.52
CA VAL A 245 -13.11 -26.68 18.85
C VAL A 245 -13.69 -28.10 18.87
N HIS A 246 -13.43 -28.81 19.93
CA HIS A 246 -14.05 -30.12 20.14
C HIS A 246 -15.54 -29.99 20.44
N LYS A 247 -16.35 -30.92 19.92
CA LYS A 247 -17.83 -30.86 20.01
C LYS A 247 -18.36 -30.69 21.43
N GLN A 248 -17.75 -31.35 22.41
CA GLN A 248 -18.16 -31.29 23.82
C GLN A 248 -18.01 -29.86 24.40
N LEU A 249 -16.94 -29.14 24.02
CA LEU A 249 -16.72 -27.79 24.48
C LEU A 249 -17.73 -26.81 23.81
N LEU A 250 -18.09 -27.05 22.56
CA LEU A 250 -19.11 -26.27 21.85
C LEU A 250 -20.50 -26.48 22.45
N GLU A 251 -20.82 -27.72 22.93
CA GLU A 251 -22.08 -28.01 23.62
C GLU A 251 -22.14 -27.37 25.02
N ALA A 252 -21.00 -27.16 25.66
CA ALA A 252 -20.88 -26.47 26.94
C ALA A 252 -20.90 -24.95 26.86
N ASP A 253 -20.78 -24.37 25.64
CA ASP A 253 -20.77 -22.94 25.38
C ASP A 253 -22.17 -22.33 25.52
N GLN A 254 -22.67 -22.20 26.76
CA GLN A 254 -24.01 -21.67 27.05
C GLN A 254 -24.16 -20.19 26.70
N GLU A 255 -23.09 -19.41 26.78
CA GLU A 255 -23.05 -17.98 26.50
C GLU A 255 -22.74 -17.66 25.03
N ASN A 256 -22.54 -18.67 24.20
CA ASN A 256 -22.15 -18.58 22.79
C ASN A 256 -20.86 -17.78 22.54
N VAL A 257 -19.96 -17.70 23.50
CA VAL A 257 -18.70 -16.95 23.40
C VAL A 257 -17.84 -17.49 22.26
N ILE A 258 -17.73 -18.83 22.16
CA ILE A 258 -16.95 -19.49 21.09
C ILE A 258 -17.57 -19.27 19.72
N LYS A 259 -18.90 -19.34 19.63
CA LYS A 259 -19.64 -19.13 18.36
C LYS A 259 -19.56 -17.69 17.88
N GLU A 260 -19.57 -16.74 18.80
CA GLU A 260 -19.56 -15.30 18.49
C GLU A 260 -18.13 -14.75 18.33
N ALA A 261 -17.09 -15.49 18.73
CA ALA A 261 -15.70 -15.05 18.66
C ALA A 261 -15.28 -14.52 17.26
N PRO A 262 -15.67 -15.14 16.13
CA PRO A 262 -15.31 -14.61 14.81
C PRO A 262 -15.92 -13.22 14.54
N GLN A 263 -17.18 -13.00 14.97
CA GLN A 263 -17.85 -11.71 14.79
C GLN A 263 -17.28 -10.63 15.72
N MET A 264 -16.93 -11.04 16.97
CA MET A 264 -16.25 -10.15 17.91
C MET A 264 -14.88 -9.74 17.39
N PHE A 265 -14.09 -10.70 16.87
CA PHE A 265 -12.80 -10.42 16.27
C PHE A 265 -12.93 -9.39 15.13
N GLN A 266 -13.87 -9.60 14.19
CA GLN A 266 -14.09 -8.67 13.09
C GLN A 266 -14.42 -7.26 13.59
N LYS A 267 -15.31 -7.13 14.55
CA LYS A 267 -15.63 -5.83 15.17
C LYS A 267 -14.43 -5.17 15.83
N MET A 268 -13.58 -5.95 16.49
CA MET A 268 -12.35 -5.45 17.12
C MET A 268 -11.36 -4.94 16.07
N VAL A 269 -11.17 -5.69 14.97
CA VAL A 269 -10.32 -5.27 13.84
C VAL A 269 -10.84 -3.99 13.21
N ASP A 270 -12.14 -3.89 12.97
CA ASP A 270 -12.77 -2.73 12.36
C ASP A 270 -12.67 -1.47 13.24
N LEU A 271 -12.79 -1.62 14.56
CA LEU A 271 -12.79 -0.50 15.51
C LEU A 271 -11.40 -0.08 15.98
N TYR A 272 -10.50 -1.04 16.17
CA TYR A 272 -9.23 -0.81 16.87
C TYR A 272 -7.99 -1.17 16.05
N GLY A 273 -8.18 -1.78 14.87
CA GLY A 273 -7.12 -2.24 13.99
C GLY A 273 -6.68 -3.67 14.27
N ILE A 274 -5.83 -4.17 13.37
CA ILE A 274 -5.43 -5.57 13.27
C ILE A 274 -4.73 -6.06 14.55
N GLU A 275 -3.71 -5.32 14.99
CA GLU A 275 -2.89 -5.72 16.14
C GLU A 275 -3.70 -5.82 17.43
N ARG A 276 -4.59 -4.84 17.67
CA ARG A 276 -5.47 -4.87 18.85
C ARG A 276 -6.52 -5.96 18.77
N GLY A 277 -7.01 -6.26 17.57
CA GLY A 277 -7.90 -7.40 17.35
C GLY A 277 -7.23 -8.72 17.71
N ILE A 278 -5.99 -8.94 17.27
CA ILE A 278 -5.21 -10.13 17.61
C ILE A 278 -4.90 -10.17 19.11
N ASP A 279 -4.43 -9.06 19.70
CA ASP A 279 -4.09 -8.98 21.12
C ASP A 279 -5.29 -9.35 22.02
N ALA A 280 -6.49 -8.87 21.66
CA ALA A 280 -7.72 -9.21 22.37
C ALA A 280 -8.03 -10.72 22.32
N MET A 281 -7.81 -11.37 21.18
CA MET A 281 -7.98 -12.83 21.09
C MET A 281 -6.93 -13.60 21.91
N VAL A 282 -5.69 -13.12 21.93
CA VAL A 282 -4.64 -13.69 22.79
C VAL A 282 -4.99 -13.55 24.26
N GLN A 283 -5.48 -12.39 24.69
CA GLN A 283 -5.93 -12.17 26.08
C GLN A 283 -7.10 -13.09 26.44
N LEU A 284 -8.06 -13.27 25.54
CA LEU A 284 -9.14 -14.24 25.71
C LEU A 284 -8.61 -15.65 25.95
N MET A 285 -7.60 -16.07 25.18
CA MET A 285 -6.97 -17.39 25.32
C MET A 285 -6.08 -17.49 26.56
N SER A 286 -5.59 -16.37 27.09
CA SER A 286 -4.78 -16.35 28.33
C SER A 286 -5.60 -16.52 29.60
N GLY A 287 -6.92 -16.46 29.49
CA GLY A 287 -7.82 -16.65 30.66
C GLY A 287 -8.15 -15.33 31.37
N GLY A 288 -7.89 -14.14 30.73
CA GLY A 288 -8.28 -12.81 31.18
C GLY A 288 -7.49 -12.30 32.38
#